data_eacc75116071e7421293a1d4ad4a6e86
#
_entry.id   eacc75116071e7421293a1d4ad4a6e86
#
_cell.length_a   1.000
_cell.length_b   1.000
_cell.length_c   1.000
_cell.angle_alpha   90.00
_cell.angle_beta   90.00
_cell.angle_gamma   90.00
#
_symmetry.space_group_name_H-M   'P 1'
#
loop_
_entity.id
_entity.type
_entity.pdbx_description
1 polymer ?
#
loop_
_entity_poly.entity_id
_entity_poly.type
_entity_poly.pdbx_seq_one_letter_code
_entity_poly.pdbx_strand_id
1 'polypeptide(L)'
;MVRHLRMRRRASQTYGGSCGRVGNAHVIICGESYRFVGEGAMTAMRKGKLLLVGLVFAAAAVFAVGVRGDAAEEVARLAELMGWKAGTVAADIGAGDGKYTFAAVERVGAAGKVFATEIDARKLAELKDEVARRKLTNVVVVESKEADTNLPAACCDAIFLRRVYHHLTKPAEFDASLVRSLKAGGRLAIIDFPARAGLDPVEGVPSNRGGHGIPQKIVVEELTAAGLQVEKIVNDWPENDYCVLFVKK
;
A
#
# COMPACT_ATOMS: atom_id res chain seq x y z
N MET A 1 13.22 -52.48 -38.45
CA MET A 1 14.37 -51.62 -38.21
C MET A 1 14.02 -50.74 -37.03
N VAL A 2 14.38 -51.16 -35.82
CA VAL A 2 13.97 -50.57 -34.52
C VAL A 2 15.11 -49.67 -34.03
N ARG A 3 14.85 -48.38 -33.84
CA ARG A 3 15.81 -47.44 -33.21
C ARG A 3 15.45 -47.20 -31.74
N HIS A 4 16.31 -47.66 -30.86
CA HIS A 4 16.28 -47.41 -29.42
C HIS A 4 16.49 -45.93 -29.12
N LEU A 5 15.57 -45.31 -28.38
CA LEU A 5 15.77 -44.03 -27.70
C LEU A 5 16.39 -44.29 -26.33
N ARG A 6 17.62 -43.80 -26.12
CA ARG A 6 18.29 -43.75 -24.81
C ARG A 6 17.73 -42.59 -23.97
N MET A 7 17.03 -42.90 -22.91
CA MET A 7 16.73 -41.94 -21.83
C MET A 7 18.03 -41.58 -21.09
N ARG A 8 18.40 -40.31 -21.14
CA ARG A 8 19.42 -39.73 -20.27
C ARG A 8 18.77 -39.40 -18.91
N ARG A 9 19.22 -40.08 -17.86
CA ARG A 9 18.93 -39.74 -16.47
C ARG A 9 19.58 -38.38 -16.16
N ARG A 10 18.82 -37.38 -15.75
CA ARG A 10 19.33 -36.16 -15.12
C ARG A 10 19.65 -36.45 -13.67
N ALA A 11 20.84 -36.09 -13.25
CA ALA A 11 21.31 -36.18 -11.88
C ALA A 11 20.50 -35.21 -11.00
N SER A 12 20.02 -35.72 -9.87
CA SER A 12 19.43 -34.93 -8.80
C SER A 12 20.56 -34.20 -8.06
N GLN A 13 20.53 -32.86 -8.12
CA GLN A 13 21.34 -32.04 -7.22
C GLN A 13 20.71 -32.11 -5.81
N THR A 14 21.38 -32.74 -4.89
CA THR A 14 21.09 -32.67 -3.47
C THR A 14 21.58 -31.35 -2.92
N TYR A 15 20.65 -30.46 -2.56
CA TYR A 15 20.96 -29.29 -1.72
C TYR A 15 21.20 -29.77 -0.29
N GLY A 16 22.43 -29.57 0.19
CA GLY A 16 22.80 -29.80 1.57
C GLY A 16 22.14 -28.79 2.50
N GLY A 17 21.10 -29.17 3.22
CA GLY A 17 20.56 -28.42 4.33
C GLY A 17 21.45 -28.58 5.57
N SER A 18 21.84 -27.45 6.19
CA SER A 18 22.59 -27.47 7.44
C SER A 18 21.67 -27.90 8.59
N CYS A 19 22.12 -28.93 9.33
CA CYS A 19 21.45 -29.44 10.53
C CYS A 19 22.02 -28.68 11.75
N GLY A 20 21.22 -27.86 12.40
CA GLY A 20 21.58 -27.18 13.65
C GLY A 20 20.94 -27.88 14.84
N ARG A 21 21.74 -28.14 15.89
CA ARG A 21 21.30 -28.76 17.16
C ARG A 21 21.09 -27.68 18.21
N VAL A 22 19.89 -27.56 18.73
CA VAL A 22 19.56 -26.67 19.86
C VAL A 22 18.90 -27.52 20.96
N GLY A 23 19.66 -27.91 21.97
CA GLY A 23 19.17 -28.71 23.10
C GLY A 23 18.89 -30.17 22.73
N ASN A 24 18.13 -30.89 23.57
CA ASN A 24 17.81 -32.31 23.40
C ASN A 24 16.64 -32.59 22.43
N ALA A 25 16.24 -31.65 21.58
CA ALA A 25 15.22 -31.86 20.55
C ALA A 25 15.82 -31.66 19.17
N HIS A 26 15.57 -32.58 18.24
CA HIS A 26 15.94 -32.40 16.84
C HIS A 26 14.86 -31.63 16.11
N VAL A 27 15.19 -30.48 15.55
CA VAL A 27 14.32 -29.71 14.65
C VAL A 27 14.85 -29.87 13.23
N ILE A 28 14.06 -30.49 12.37
CA ILE A 28 14.36 -30.60 10.93
C ILE A 28 13.55 -29.53 10.23
N ILE A 29 14.24 -28.56 9.61
CA ILE A 29 13.60 -27.51 8.79
C ILE A 29 13.66 -27.98 7.34
N CYS A 30 12.53 -28.42 6.80
CA CYS A 30 12.34 -28.63 5.36
C CYS A 30 11.21 -27.72 4.90
N GLY A 31 11.52 -26.78 4.01
CA GLY A 31 10.63 -25.83 3.33
C GLY A 31 9.14 -25.86 3.70
N GLU A 32 8.67 -24.81 4.33
CA GLU A 32 7.26 -24.46 4.59
C GLU A 32 6.40 -25.34 5.52
N SER A 33 6.93 -26.38 6.16
CA SER A 33 6.16 -27.10 7.18
C SER A 33 7.02 -27.56 8.34
N TYR A 34 6.57 -27.23 9.56
CA TYR A 34 7.19 -27.68 10.79
C TYR A 34 6.58 -29.03 11.21
N ARG A 35 7.36 -30.10 11.25
CA ARG A 35 6.97 -31.37 11.89
C ARG A 35 7.79 -31.58 13.15
N PHE A 36 7.11 -31.70 14.27
CA PHE A 36 7.71 -32.22 15.50
C PHE A 36 7.68 -33.75 15.49
N VAL A 37 8.86 -34.35 15.51
CA VAL A 37 9.00 -35.80 15.75
C VAL A 37 9.62 -35.96 17.13
N GLY A 38 8.80 -36.28 18.10
CA GLY A 38 9.23 -36.63 19.45
C GLY A 38 8.55 -37.93 19.88
N GLU A 39 9.32 -39.03 19.99
CA GLU A 39 8.83 -40.22 20.66
C GLU A 39 8.94 -40.08 22.19
N GLY A 40 7.82 -40.36 22.86
CA GLY A 40 7.75 -40.88 24.22
C GLY A 40 8.00 -39.87 25.34
N ALA A 41 6.95 -39.42 25.93
CA ALA A 41 6.67 -39.29 27.38
C ALA A 41 5.64 -38.20 27.64
N MET A 42 4.39 -38.57 27.63
CA MET A 42 3.34 -37.80 28.33
C MET A 42 3.48 -38.07 29.84
N THR A 43 4.24 -37.23 30.52
CA THR A 43 4.18 -37.16 31.99
C THR A 43 4.48 -35.73 32.45
N ALA A 44 3.49 -35.16 33.11
CA ALA A 44 3.54 -33.99 34.00
C ALA A 44 4.17 -32.69 33.47
N MET A 45 3.43 -31.90 32.71
CA MET A 45 3.74 -30.47 32.50
C MET A 45 3.50 -29.70 33.80
N ARG A 46 4.58 -29.38 34.53
CA ARG A 46 4.55 -28.43 35.62
C ARG A 46 4.20 -27.01 35.10
N LYS A 47 3.36 -26.30 35.88
CA LYS A 47 2.80 -24.98 35.57
C LYS A 47 3.78 -23.89 35.05
N GLY A 48 5.10 -24.08 35.20
CA GLY A 48 6.13 -23.14 34.73
C GLY A 48 6.44 -23.18 33.22
N LYS A 49 6.11 -24.26 32.49
CA LYS A 49 6.38 -24.35 31.04
C LYS A 49 5.29 -23.69 30.19
N LEU A 50 4.08 -23.52 30.72
CA LEU A 50 3.00 -22.83 30.00
C LEU A 50 3.28 -21.33 29.84
N LEU A 51 3.97 -20.70 30.80
CA LEU A 51 4.32 -19.28 30.70
C LEU A 51 5.36 -18.99 29.60
N LEU A 52 6.30 -19.92 29.37
CA LEU A 52 7.33 -19.71 28.34
C LEU A 52 6.77 -19.85 26.91
N VAL A 53 5.83 -20.77 26.70
CA VAL A 53 5.17 -20.95 25.40
C VAL A 53 4.24 -19.76 25.10
N GLY A 54 3.55 -19.23 26.12
CA GLY A 54 2.73 -18.02 25.97
C GLY A 54 3.54 -16.78 25.63
N LEU A 55 4.73 -16.62 26.20
CA LEU A 55 5.64 -15.50 25.90
C LEU A 55 6.22 -15.56 24.48
N VAL A 56 6.52 -16.74 23.97
CA VAL A 56 7.00 -16.91 22.58
C VAL A 56 5.89 -16.60 21.55
N PHE A 57 4.65 -16.99 21.84
CA PHE A 57 3.50 -16.64 20.98
C PHE A 57 3.13 -15.17 21.06
N ALA A 58 3.25 -14.53 22.23
CA ALA A 58 3.03 -13.10 22.40
C ALA A 58 4.13 -12.28 21.68
N ALA A 59 5.40 -12.71 21.74
CA ALA A 59 6.50 -12.08 21.02
C ALA A 59 6.35 -12.23 19.50
N ALA A 60 5.89 -13.39 19.01
CA ALA A 60 5.64 -13.61 17.58
C ALA A 60 4.45 -12.76 17.07
N ALA A 61 3.41 -12.56 17.90
CA ALA A 61 2.29 -11.69 17.56
C ALA A 61 2.70 -10.21 17.51
N VAL A 62 3.60 -9.76 18.41
CA VAL A 62 4.14 -8.38 18.40
C VAL A 62 5.07 -8.18 17.19
N PHE A 63 5.85 -9.18 16.77
CA PHE A 63 6.66 -9.08 15.54
C PHE A 63 5.81 -9.08 14.26
N ALA A 64 4.68 -9.78 14.24
CA ALA A 64 3.75 -9.77 13.09
C ALA A 64 3.01 -8.43 12.93
N VAL A 65 2.86 -7.64 14.01
CA VAL A 65 2.29 -6.28 13.96
C VAL A 65 3.32 -5.28 13.41
N GLY A 66 4.63 -5.47 13.66
CA GLY A 66 5.68 -4.55 13.20
C GLY A 66 5.94 -4.54 11.69
N VAL A 67 5.51 -5.56 10.93
CA VAL A 67 5.70 -5.64 9.45
C VAL A 67 4.52 -5.03 8.67
N ARG A 68 3.40 -4.72 9.33
CA ARG A 68 2.24 -4.03 8.74
C ARG A 68 2.29 -2.49 8.89
N GLY A 69 3.35 -1.94 9.49
CA GLY A 69 3.38 -0.59 10.06
C GLY A 69 3.14 0.56 9.08
N ASP A 70 3.85 0.61 7.97
CA ASP A 70 4.01 1.87 7.26
C ASP A 70 2.73 2.43 6.63
N ALA A 71 2.00 1.66 5.80
CA ALA A 71 0.80 2.17 5.14
C ALA A 71 -0.36 2.38 6.10
N ALA A 72 -0.56 1.48 7.06
CA ALA A 72 -1.64 1.61 8.04
C ALA A 72 -1.42 2.81 8.96
N GLU A 73 -0.17 3.10 9.33
CA GLU A 73 0.21 4.25 10.15
C GLU A 73 0.09 5.56 9.37
N GLU A 74 0.60 5.62 8.12
CA GLU A 74 0.42 6.78 7.25
C GLU A 74 -1.06 7.07 6.97
N VAL A 75 -1.88 6.04 6.67
CA VAL A 75 -3.32 6.20 6.46
C VAL A 75 -4.05 6.60 7.75
N ALA A 76 -3.59 6.14 8.92
CA ALA A 76 -4.10 6.63 10.20
C ALA A 76 -3.89 8.13 10.37
N ARG A 77 -2.67 8.59 10.10
CA ARG A 77 -2.31 10.03 10.15
C ARG A 77 -3.12 10.84 9.13
N LEU A 78 -3.29 10.32 7.91
CA LEU A 78 -4.16 10.93 6.91
C LEU A 78 -5.61 11.04 7.38
N ALA A 79 -6.15 9.96 7.92
CA ALA A 79 -7.52 9.93 8.42
C ALA A 79 -7.78 10.99 9.49
N GLU A 80 -6.82 11.18 10.41
CA GLU A 80 -6.88 12.24 11.42
C GLU A 80 -6.83 13.63 10.79
N LEU A 81 -5.87 13.89 9.89
CA LEU A 81 -5.72 15.19 9.21
C LEU A 81 -6.94 15.54 8.36
N MET A 82 -7.53 14.57 7.68
CA MET A 82 -8.66 14.76 6.79
C MET A 82 -10.02 14.58 7.48
N GLY A 83 -10.03 14.26 8.78
CA GLY A 83 -11.25 14.11 9.57
C GLY A 83 -12.10 12.91 9.15
N TRP A 84 -11.47 11.78 8.79
CA TRP A 84 -12.20 10.57 8.39
C TRP A 84 -12.96 9.97 9.57
N LYS A 85 -14.12 9.42 9.26
CA LYS A 85 -14.98 8.71 10.22
C LYS A 85 -15.62 7.50 9.53
N ALA A 86 -16.27 6.67 10.29
CA ALA A 86 -17.08 5.58 9.73
C ALA A 86 -18.12 6.15 8.74
N GLY A 87 -18.16 5.58 7.53
CA GLY A 87 -18.99 6.07 6.45
C GLY A 87 -18.33 7.07 5.50
N THR A 88 -17.07 7.52 5.75
CA THR A 88 -16.33 8.36 4.81
C THR A 88 -16.19 7.68 3.46
N VAL A 89 -16.37 8.44 2.37
CA VAL A 89 -16.03 8.02 1.01
C VAL A 89 -14.65 8.60 0.67
N ALA A 90 -13.65 7.73 0.61
CA ALA A 90 -12.27 8.09 0.28
C ALA A 90 -11.89 7.65 -1.13
N ALA A 91 -10.87 8.28 -1.72
CA ALA A 91 -10.27 7.82 -2.97
C ALA A 91 -8.74 7.79 -2.85
N ASP A 92 -8.15 6.66 -3.27
CA ASP A 92 -6.72 6.41 -3.43
C ASP A 92 -6.38 6.53 -4.92
N ILE A 93 -5.63 7.56 -5.28
CA ILE A 93 -5.27 7.84 -6.67
C ILE A 93 -3.89 7.27 -6.98
N GLY A 94 -3.81 6.41 -8.01
CA GLY A 94 -2.59 5.68 -8.32
C GLY A 94 -2.31 4.58 -7.29
N ALA A 95 -3.34 3.79 -7.00
CA ALA A 95 -3.37 2.83 -5.89
C ALA A 95 -2.28 1.73 -5.98
N GLY A 96 -1.72 1.47 -7.16
CA GLY A 96 -0.67 0.49 -7.35
C GLY A 96 -1.08 -0.91 -6.90
N ASP A 97 -0.39 -1.43 -5.89
CA ASP A 97 -0.67 -2.74 -5.27
C ASP A 97 -1.84 -2.74 -4.26
N GLY A 98 -2.45 -1.57 -4.04
CA GLY A 98 -3.58 -1.40 -3.13
C GLY A 98 -3.22 -1.29 -1.65
N LYS A 99 -1.95 -1.21 -1.29
CA LYS A 99 -1.49 -1.16 0.11
C LYS A 99 -2.21 -0.06 0.91
N TYR A 100 -2.31 1.15 0.36
CA TYR A 100 -2.99 2.29 0.99
C TYR A 100 -4.51 2.18 0.88
N THR A 101 -5.03 1.66 -0.23
CA THR A 101 -6.45 1.35 -0.41
C THR A 101 -6.97 0.44 0.71
N PHE A 102 -6.27 -0.66 0.99
CA PHE A 102 -6.73 -1.63 2.01
C PHE A 102 -6.65 -1.06 3.43
N ALA A 103 -5.62 -0.27 3.73
CA ALA A 103 -5.55 0.46 4.99
C ALA A 103 -6.68 1.50 5.12
N ALA A 104 -7.06 2.17 4.02
CA ALA A 104 -8.17 3.12 4.01
C ALA A 104 -9.52 2.42 4.26
N VAL A 105 -9.73 1.22 3.70
CA VAL A 105 -10.94 0.41 3.94
C VAL A 105 -11.17 0.16 5.43
N GLU A 106 -10.11 -0.19 6.16
CA GLU A 106 -10.18 -0.41 7.61
C GLU A 106 -10.59 0.85 8.37
N ARG A 107 -10.16 2.03 7.89
CA ARG A 107 -10.45 3.33 8.53
C ARG A 107 -11.86 3.85 8.26
N VAL A 108 -12.34 3.69 7.03
CA VAL A 108 -13.70 4.15 6.67
C VAL A 108 -14.78 3.17 7.16
N GLY A 109 -14.40 1.93 7.43
CA GLY A 109 -15.29 0.88 7.92
C GLY A 109 -16.32 0.40 6.88
N ALA A 110 -17.19 -0.52 7.29
CA ALA A 110 -18.16 -1.16 6.39
C ALA A 110 -19.20 -0.20 5.79
N ALA A 111 -19.51 0.90 6.47
CA ALA A 111 -20.43 1.93 5.99
C ALA A 111 -19.76 2.93 5.03
N GLY A 112 -18.43 2.96 4.96
CA GLY A 112 -17.66 3.79 4.07
C GLY A 112 -17.38 3.12 2.73
N LYS A 113 -16.76 3.87 1.82
CA LYS A 113 -16.36 3.39 0.50
C LYS A 113 -14.97 3.89 0.17
N VAL A 114 -14.19 3.07 -0.53
CA VAL A 114 -12.90 3.47 -1.09
C VAL A 114 -12.93 3.29 -2.60
N PHE A 115 -12.69 4.38 -3.34
CA PHE A 115 -12.33 4.30 -4.74
C PHE A 115 -10.82 4.12 -4.84
N ALA A 116 -10.36 3.17 -5.66
CA ALA A 116 -8.95 2.94 -5.94
C ALA A 116 -8.72 3.12 -7.44
N THR A 117 -7.95 4.12 -7.84
CA THR A 117 -7.70 4.38 -9.26
C THR A 117 -6.30 3.92 -9.66
N GLU A 118 -6.17 3.38 -10.87
CA GLU A 118 -4.88 2.98 -11.44
C GLU A 118 -4.92 3.14 -12.95
N ILE A 119 -3.80 3.58 -13.54
CA ILE A 119 -3.65 3.79 -14.99
C ILE A 119 -2.97 2.61 -15.68
N ASP A 120 -2.09 1.90 -14.97
CA ASP A 120 -1.42 0.71 -15.49
C ASP A 120 -2.39 -0.47 -15.52
N ALA A 121 -2.65 -0.99 -16.72
CA ALA A 121 -3.65 -2.04 -16.92
C ALA A 121 -3.33 -3.35 -16.16
N ARG A 122 -2.03 -3.69 -16.00
CA ARG A 122 -1.61 -4.88 -15.25
C ARG A 122 -1.88 -4.70 -13.75
N LYS A 123 -1.44 -3.57 -13.18
CA LYS A 123 -1.70 -3.24 -11.77
C LYS A 123 -3.19 -3.12 -11.48
N LEU A 124 -3.95 -2.54 -12.42
CA LEU A 124 -5.41 -2.46 -12.32
C LEU A 124 -6.07 -3.84 -12.22
N ALA A 125 -5.61 -4.80 -13.03
CA ALA A 125 -6.09 -6.19 -12.98
C ALA A 125 -5.70 -6.86 -11.65
N GLU A 126 -4.43 -6.76 -11.24
CA GLU A 126 -3.93 -7.29 -9.96
C GLU A 126 -4.72 -6.73 -8.76
N LEU A 127 -5.02 -5.42 -8.77
CA LEU A 127 -5.81 -4.77 -7.73
C LEU A 127 -7.26 -5.28 -7.69
N LYS A 128 -7.89 -5.49 -8.85
CA LYS A 128 -9.23 -6.09 -8.94
C LYS A 128 -9.28 -7.52 -8.37
N ASP A 129 -8.28 -8.33 -8.71
CA ASP A 129 -8.16 -9.70 -8.21
C ASP A 129 -7.96 -9.72 -6.69
N GLU A 130 -7.14 -8.82 -6.16
CA GLU A 130 -6.88 -8.72 -4.73
C GLU A 130 -8.12 -8.25 -3.95
N VAL A 131 -8.88 -7.28 -4.48
CA VAL A 131 -10.16 -6.84 -3.91
C VAL A 131 -11.16 -8.00 -3.86
N ALA A 132 -11.25 -8.78 -4.95
CA ALA A 132 -12.12 -9.96 -5.01
C ALA A 132 -11.68 -11.06 -4.04
N ARG A 133 -10.37 -11.34 -3.97
CA ARG A 133 -9.79 -12.32 -3.04
C ARG A 133 -10.06 -11.98 -1.59
N ARG A 134 -9.98 -10.69 -1.22
CA ARG A 134 -10.32 -10.18 0.11
C ARG A 134 -11.82 -10.06 0.37
N LYS A 135 -12.65 -10.29 -0.64
CA LYS A 135 -14.13 -10.16 -0.57
C LYS A 135 -14.58 -8.77 -0.08
N LEU A 136 -13.87 -7.72 -0.51
CA LEU A 136 -14.20 -6.35 -0.14
C LEU A 136 -15.35 -5.83 -1.01
N THR A 137 -16.48 -5.52 -0.40
CA THR A 137 -17.68 -5.04 -1.09
C THR A 137 -17.78 -3.51 -1.16
N ASN A 138 -16.93 -2.82 -0.41
CA ASN A 138 -16.90 -1.36 -0.31
C ASN A 138 -15.68 -0.74 -1.00
N VAL A 139 -14.97 -1.49 -1.85
CA VAL A 139 -13.91 -0.98 -2.74
C VAL A 139 -14.41 -0.95 -4.17
N VAL A 140 -14.18 0.16 -4.86
CA VAL A 140 -14.46 0.33 -6.29
C VAL A 140 -13.16 0.62 -7.01
N VAL A 141 -12.70 -0.32 -7.84
CA VAL A 141 -11.49 -0.15 -8.65
C VAL A 141 -11.85 0.53 -9.96
N VAL A 142 -11.17 1.64 -10.26
CA VAL A 142 -11.46 2.52 -11.40
C VAL A 142 -10.21 2.67 -12.25
N GLU A 143 -10.33 2.50 -13.56
CA GLU A 143 -9.26 2.83 -14.51
C GLU A 143 -9.19 4.35 -14.68
N SER A 144 -8.07 4.96 -14.28
CA SER A 144 -7.79 6.38 -14.50
C SER A 144 -7.12 6.61 -15.87
N LYS A 145 -7.03 7.87 -16.27
CA LYS A 145 -6.36 8.33 -17.48
C LYS A 145 -5.34 9.40 -17.15
N GLU A 146 -4.49 9.75 -18.11
CA GLU A 146 -3.48 10.82 -17.93
C GLU A 146 -4.07 12.17 -17.51
N ALA A 147 -5.30 12.48 -17.93
CA ALA A 147 -5.97 13.76 -17.69
C ALA A 147 -7.22 13.66 -16.81
N ASP A 148 -7.59 12.45 -16.36
CA ASP A 148 -8.85 12.25 -15.63
C ASP A 148 -8.75 11.08 -14.66
N THR A 149 -9.20 11.29 -13.44
CA THR A 149 -9.33 10.24 -12.43
C THR A 149 -10.43 9.22 -12.76
N ASN A 150 -11.34 9.56 -13.68
CA ASN A 150 -12.58 8.83 -13.99
C ASN A 150 -13.50 8.59 -12.77
N LEU A 151 -13.29 9.32 -11.68
CA LEU A 151 -14.17 9.27 -10.52
C LEU A 151 -15.48 10.01 -10.79
N PRO A 152 -16.61 9.60 -10.20
CA PRO A 152 -17.86 10.34 -10.28
C PRO A 152 -17.72 11.75 -9.71
N ALA A 153 -18.48 12.71 -10.21
CA ALA A 153 -18.50 14.06 -9.68
C ALA A 153 -19.05 14.06 -8.24
N ALA A 154 -18.44 14.87 -7.38
CA ALA A 154 -18.81 15.02 -5.97
C ALA A 154 -19.02 13.69 -5.22
N CYS A 155 -18.19 12.68 -5.53
CA CYS A 155 -18.30 11.38 -4.89
C CYS A 155 -17.63 11.34 -3.52
N CYS A 156 -16.55 12.10 -3.36
CA CYS A 156 -15.56 11.80 -2.34
C CYS A 156 -15.52 12.89 -1.27
N ASP A 157 -15.51 12.44 0.00
CA ASP A 157 -15.25 13.29 1.16
C ASP A 157 -13.74 13.58 1.28
N ALA A 158 -12.91 12.63 0.82
CA ALA A 158 -11.47 12.67 0.91
C ALA A 158 -10.83 12.03 -0.32
N ILE A 159 -9.79 12.64 -0.87
CA ILE A 159 -8.95 12.10 -1.93
C ILE A 159 -7.50 12.21 -1.49
N PHE A 160 -6.67 11.21 -1.75
CA PHE A 160 -5.25 11.28 -1.50
C PHE A 160 -4.43 10.67 -2.63
N LEU A 161 -3.25 11.24 -2.85
CA LEU A 161 -2.21 10.77 -3.75
C LEU A 161 -0.92 10.57 -2.95
N ARG A 162 -0.30 9.39 -3.05
CA ARG A 162 0.99 9.15 -2.41
C ARG A 162 2.06 8.81 -3.44
N ARG A 163 2.97 9.76 -3.66
CA ARG A 163 4.04 9.66 -4.68
C ARG A 163 3.52 9.39 -6.09
N VAL A 164 2.46 10.07 -6.45
CA VAL A 164 1.79 9.98 -7.76
C VAL A 164 1.78 11.33 -8.46
N TYR A 165 1.64 12.42 -7.70
CA TYR A 165 1.42 13.73 -8.28
C TYR A 165 2.58 14.21 -9.17
N HIS A 166 3.83 13.85 -8.83
CA HIS A 166 5.00 14.14 -9.65
C HIS A 166 5.04 13.40 -11.00
N HIS A 167 4.18 12.39 -11.21
CA HIS A 167 4.06 11.67 -12.48
C HIS A 167 3.03 12.27 -13.45
N LEU A 168 2.28 13.29 -13.05
CA LEU A 168 1.21 13.84 -13.89
C LEU A 168 1.78 14.54 -15.13
N THR A 169 1.42 14.04 -16.31
CA THR A 169 1.80 14.60 -17.62
C THR A 169 0.89 15.74 -18.06
N LYS A 170 -0.36 15.74 -17.56
CA LYS A 170 -1.41 16.75 -17.82
C LYS A 170 -1.99 17.27 -16.50
N PRO A 171 -1.17 17.99 -15.68
CA PRO A 171 -1.57 18.34 -14.33
C PRO A 171 -2.84 19.20 -14.27
N ALA A 172 -3.00 20.20 -15.14
CA ALA A 172 -4.16 21.10 -15.08
C ALA A 172 -5.49 20.37 -15.29
N GLU A 173 -5.56 19.47 -16.26
CA GLU A 173 -6.75 18.67 -16.55
C GLU A 173 -7.01 17.64 -15.42
N PHE A 174 -5.94 17.02 -14.93
CA PHE A 174 -6.05 16.05 -13.84
C PHE A 174 -6.52 16.71 -12.55
N ASP A 175 -6.00 17.88 -12.21
CA ASP A 175 -6.40 18.69 -11.06
C ASP A 175 -7.87 19.09 -11.14
N ALA A 176 -8.34 19.52 -12.33
CA ALA A 176 -9.75 19.80 -12.56
C ALA A 176 -10.62 18.54 -12.30
N SER A 177 -10.13 17.35 -12.64
CA SER A 177 -10.83 16.09 -12.36
C SER A 177 -10.87 15.76 -10.86
N LEU A 178 -9.78 16.00 -10.12
CA LEU A 178 -9.73 15.87 -8.66
C LEU A 178 -10.75 16.80 -7.99
N VAL A 179 -10.75 18.07 -8.37
CA VAL A 179 -11.69 19.07 -7.85
C VAL A 179 -13.13 18.69 -8.17
N ARG A 180 -13.42 18.22 -9.39
CA ARG A 180 -14.76 17.74 -9.79
C ARG A 180 -15.24 16.61 -8.89
N SER A 181 -14.35 15.70 -8.54
CA SER A 181 -14.67 14.48 -7.76
C SER A 181 -14.85 14.74 -6.27
N LEU A 182 -14.28 15.82 -5.74
CA LEU A 182 -14.48 16.23 -4.35
C LEU A 182 -15.88 16.80 -4.12
N LYS A 183 -16.50 16.43 -2.99
CA LYS A 183 -17.67 17.15 -2.44
C LYS A 183 -17.27 18.55 -1.98
N ALA A 184 -18.24 19.45 -1.83
CA ALA A 184 -18.03 20.70 -1.09
C ALA A 184 -17.59 20.36 0.36
N GLY A 185 -16.57 21.05 0.85
CA GLY A 185 -15.92 20.74 2.13
C GLY A 185 -15.02 19.49 2.11
N GLY A 186 -14.95 18.77 0.99
CA GLY A 186 -14.07 17.63 0.81
C GLY A 186 -12.59 18.02 0.79
N ARG A 187 -11.72 17.12 1.20
CA ARG A 187 -10.28 17.33 1.36
C ARG A 187 -9.45 16.54 0.37
N LEU A 188 -8.37 17.13 -0.10
CA LEU A 188 -7.35 16.48 -0.94
C LEU A 188 -6.01 16.51 -0.20
N ALA A 189 -5.35 15.37 -0.10
CA ALA A 189 -3.99 15.27 0.41
C ALA A 189 -3.02 14.85 -0.71
N ILE A 190 -1.98 15.63 -0.92
CA ILE A 190 -0.85 15.27 -1.78
C ILE A 190 0.33 14.94 -0.89
N ILE A 191 0.76 13.67 -0.92
CA ILE A 191 1.96 13.19 -0.26
C ILE A 191 2.98 12.90 -1.35
N ASP A 192 4.06 13.67 -1.35
CA ASP A 192 5.10 13.55 -2.35
C ASP A 192 6.46 13.98 -1.77
N PHE A 193 7.52 13.89 -2.54
CA PHE A 193 8.86 14.25 -2.13
C PHE A 193 9.44 15.37 -2.99
N PRO A 194 10.35 16.20 -2.42
CA PRO A 194 11.06 17.23 -3.18
C PRO A 194 11.85 16.63 -4.34
N ALA A 195 11.98 17.38 -5.42
CA ALA A 195 12.82 16.98 -6.55
C ALA A 195 14.21 16.54 -6.09
N ARG A 196 14.65 15.36 -6.54
CA ARG A 196 15.91 14.73 -6.14
C ARG A 196 16.90 14.83 -7.30
N ALA A 197 18.06 15.43 -7.04
CA ALA A 197 19.17 15.45 -7.99
C ALA A 197 19.67 14.02 -8.26
N GLY A 198 20.06 13.75 -9.52
CA GLY A 198 20.63 12.47 -9.93
C GLY A 198 19.62 11.36 -10.25
N LEU A 199 18.32 11.64 -10.17
CA LEU A 199 17.30 10.78 -10.73
C LEU A 199 16.87 11.29 -12.12
N ASP A 200 16.60 10.38 -13.04
CA ASP A 200 16.11 10.73 -14.37
C ASP A 200 14.73 11.40 -14.25
N PRO A 201 14.47 12.46 -15.03
CA PRO A 201 13.16 13.08 -15.09
C PRO A 201 12.07 12.07 -15.51
N VAL A 202 10.88 12.24 -14.98
CA VAL A 202 9.74 11.41 -15.37
C VAL A 202 9.33 11.77 -16.80
N GLU A 203 9.26 10.78 -17.67
CA GLU A 203 8.91 10.98 -19.08
C GLU A 203 7.53 11.62 -19.24
N GLY A 204 7.42 12.59 -20.14
CA GLY A 204 6.16 13.29 -20.43
C GLY A 204 5.73 14.34 -19.41
N VAL A 205 6.39 14.41 -18.26
CA VAL A 205 6.09 15.42 -17.23
C VAL A 205 6.70 16.78 -17.64
N PRO A 206 5.97 17.91 -17.50
CA PRO A 206 6.51 19.23 -17.80
C PRO A 206 7.82 19.51 -17.04
N SER A 207 8.85 19.99 -17.73
CA SER A 207 10.20 20.15 -17.18
C SER A 207 10.29 21.16 -16.01
N ASN A 208 9.35 22.09 -15.93
CA ASN A 208 9.26 23.07 -14.84
C ASN A 208 8.73 22.48 -13.51
N ARG A 209 8.34 21.19 -13.47
CA ARG A 209 7.82 20.55 -12.27
C ARG A 209 8.89 19.84 -11.42
N GLY A 210 10.18 19.97 -11.74
CA GLY A 210 11.28 19.50 -10.89
C GLY A 210 11.93 18.19 -11.30
N GLY A 211 11.43 17.49 -12.32
CA GLY A 211 12.04 16.27 -12.87
C GLY A 211 11.56 14.99 -12.19
N HIS A 212 12.27 14.44 -11.20
CA HIS A 212 11.81 13.29 -10.40
C HIS A 212 11.56 13.72 -8.97
N GLY A 213 10.33 13.59 -8.53
CA GLY A 213 9.76 14.30 -7.39
C GLY A 213 9.24 15.67 -7.81
N ILE A 214 8.61 16.40 -6.89
CA ILE A 214 8.00 17.69 -7.18
C ILE A 214 8.20 18.66 -6.02
N PRO A 215 8.62 19.92 -6.27
CA PRO A 215 8.67 20.95 -5.23
C PRO A 215 7.27 21.22 -4.66
N GLN A 216 7.16 21.25 -3.34
CA GLN A 216 5.90 21.52 -2.62
C GLN A 216 5.23 22.81 -3.10
N LYS A 217 6.03 23.84 -3.45
CA LYS A 217 5.54 25.11 -3.99
C LYS A 217 4.70 24.92 -5.26
N ILE A 218 5.14 24.03 -6.16
CA ILE A 218 4.43 23.75 -7.43
C ILE A 218 3.09 23.08 -7.14
N VAL A 219 3.05 22.10 -6.22
CA VAL A 219 1.81 21.44 -5.78
C VAL A 219 0.81 22.48 -5.26
N VAL A 220 1.28 23.43 -4.44
CA VAL A 220 0.45 24.50 -3.90
C VAL A 220 -0.07 25.43 -5.02
N GLU A 221 0.79 25.82 -5.95
CA GLU A 221 0.42 26.72 -7.05
C GLU A 221 -0.61 26.07 -7.99
N GLU A 222 -0.36 24.82 -8.43
CA GLU A 222 -1.24 24.10 -9.37
C GLU A 222 -2.62 23.86 -8.76
N LEU A 223 -2.71 23.32 -7.56
CA LEU A 223 -4.01 23.00 -6.94
C LEU A 223 -4.78 24.23 -6.44
N THR A 224 -4.07 25.30 -6.09
CA THR A 224 -4.72 26.58 -5.79
C THR A 224 -5.31 27.21 -7.07
N ALA A 225 -4.58 27.13 -8.18
CA ALA A 225 -5.08 27.56 -9.49
C ALA A 225 -6.30 26.73 -9.94
N ALA A 226 -6.37 25.45 -9.57
CA ALA A 226 -7.53 24.58 -9.79
C ALA A 226 -8.73 24.89 -8.87
N GLY A 227 -8.60 25.81 -7.90
CA GLY A 227 -9.70 26.29 -7.04
C GLY A 227 -9.74 25.67 -5.65
N LEU A 228 -8.72 24.92 -5.22
CA LEU A 228 -8.61 24.42 -3.87
C LEU A 228 -7.90 25.44 -2.94
N GLN A 229 -8.16 25.33 -1.64
CA GLN A 229 -7.48 26.14 -0.64
C GLN A 229 -6.56 25.27 0.20
N VAL A 230 -5.33 25.73 0.43
CA VAL A 230 -4.41 25.08 1.35
C VAL A 230 -4.99 25.15 2.77
N GLU A 231 -5.19 24.01 3.41
CA GLU A 231 -5.61 23.90 4.80
C GLU A 231 -4.42 23.69 5.73
N LYS A 232 -3.45 22.84 5.32
CA LYS A 232 -2.27 22.52 6.13
C LYS A 232 -1.11 22.03 5.28
N ILE A 233 0.11 22.30 5.72
CA ILE A 233 1.34 21.75 5.19
C ILE A 233 2.05 20.98 6.31
N VAL A 234 2.49 19.74 6.02
CA VAL A 234 3.19 18.85 6.94
C VAL A 234 4.50 18.44 6.29
N ASN A 235 5.63 18.85 6.86
CA ASN A 235 6.97 18.63 6.29
C ASN A 235 7.71 17.43 6.92
N ASP A 236 7.16 16.83 7.96
CA ASP A 236 7.71 15.68 8.69
C ASP A 236 6.98 14.36 8.33
N TRP A 237 6.64 14.20 7.06
CA TRP A 237 6.05 12.94 6.58
C TRP A 237 7.13 11.84 6.50
N PRO A 238 6.75 10.56 6.69
CA PRO A 238 7.69 9.43 6.56
C PRO A 238 8.50 9.46 5.27
N GLU A 239 9.68 8.90 5.29
CA GLU A 239 10.62 8.79 4.14
C GLU A 239 11.08 10.14 3.56
N ASN A 240 11.05 11.22 4.37
CA ASN A 240 11.36 12.61 3.96
C ASN A 240 10.40 13.15 2.88
N ASP A 241 9.17 12.64 2.85
CA ASP A 241 8.11 13.21 2.06
C ASP A 241 7.49 14.42 2.78
N TYR A 242 6.64 15.13 2.09
CA TYR A 242 5.76 16.15 2.66
C TYR A 242 4.30 15.79 2.37
N CYS A 243 3.37 16.36 3.13
CA CYS A 243 1.95 16.28 2.83
C CYS A 243 1.36 17.70 2.75
N VAL A 244 0.70 18.02 1.65
CA VAL A 244 -0.08 19.25 1.50
C VAL A 244 -1.56 18.87 1.53
N LEU A 245 -2.29 19.42 2.49
CA LEU A 245 -3.71 19.24 2.65
C LEU A 245 -4.46 20.45 2.08
N PHE A 246 -5.42 20.16 1.21
CA PHE A 246 -6.32 21.15 0.61
C PHE A 246 -7.77 20.88 0.97
N VAL A 247 -8.60 21.91 0.89
CA VAL A 247 -10.05 21.82 1.03
C VAL A 247 -10.74 22.47 -0.17
N LYS A 248 -11.82 21.82 -0.64
CA LYS A 248 -12.75 22.41 -1.63
C LYS A 248 -13.83 23.20 -0.90
N LYS A 249 -13.94 24.48 -1.17
CA LYS A 249 -15.03 25.34 -0.67
C LYS A 249 -16.30 25.20 -1.45
#